data_3d1e75737d41e4c11b00ecbf07c44adf
#
_entry.id   3d1e75737d41e4c11b00ecbf07c44adf
#
_cell.length_a   1.000
_cell.length_b   1.000
_cell.length_c   1.000
_cell.angle_alpha   90.00
_cell.angle_beta   90.00
_cell.angle_gamma   90.00
#
_symmetry.space_group_name_H-M   'P 1'
#
loop_
_entity.id
_entity.type
_entity.pdbx_description
1 polymer ?
#
loop_
_entity_poly.entity_id
_entity_poly.type
_entity_poly.pdbx_seq_one_letter_code
_entity_poly.pdbx_strand_id
1 'polypeptide(L)'
;MSTRRTNALEGMDAKNSITIVAGAGNVTTTNMQEGLAKAYGLFNQTTSAADGYSLNVGTFTDVSDGAIDFNFTSSFSDANYLMAGISSSSNDYMSYSISSSTSSVARMLNRE
;
A
#
# COMPACT_ATOMS: atom_id res chain seq x y z
N MET A 1 23.39 22.82 10.31
CA MET A 1 22.49 21.66 9.99
C MET A 1 23.36 20.48 9.61
N SER A 2 23.10 19.32 10.18
CA SER A 2 23.85 18.11 9.87
C SER A 2 22.98 17.23 8.93
N THR A 3 23.51 16.88 7.78
CA THR A 3 22.83 16.03 6.81
C THR A 3 23.56 14.70 6.70
N ARG A 4 22.87 13.60 6.94
CA ARG A 4 23.40 12.27 6.72
C ARG A 4 22.94 11.75 5.36
N ARG A 5 23.89 11.31 4.53
CA ARG A 5 23.63 10.66 3.26
C ARG A 5 23.99 9.18 3.37
N THR A 6 23.07 8.29 2.98
CA THR A 6 23.30 6.85 3.00
C THR A 6 22.51 6.19 1.88
N ASN A 7 23.07 5.14 1.29
CA ASN A 7 22.40 4.34 0.25
C ASN A 7 21.51 3.26 0.84
N ALA A 8 21.74 2.88 2.09
CA ALA A 8 20.93 1.89 2.79
C ALA A 8 20.82 2.24 4.27
N LEU A 9 19.68 1.90 4.85
CA LEU A 9 19.42 2.01 6.28
C LEU A 9 18.89 0.66 6.75
N GLU A 10 19.65 0.00 7.62
CA GLU A 10 19.31 -1.33 8.14
C GLU A 10 19.33 -1.30 9.68
N GLY A 11 18.35 -1.98 10.29
CA GLY A 11 18.33 -2.12 11.73
C GLY A 11 19.42 -3.06 12.23
N MET A 12 20.13 -2.68 13.27
CA MET A 12 21.25 -3.47 13.82
C MET A 12 20.78 -4.78 14.46
N ASP A 13 19.64 -4.76 15.10
CA ASP A 13 19.13 -5.91 15.87
C ASP A 13 18.24 -6.83 15.03
N ALA A 14 17.48 -6.26 14.12
CA ALA A 14 16.59 -7.00 13.23
C ALA A 14 16.25 -6.14 12.01
N LYS A 15 15.81 -6.80 10.94
CA LYS A 15 15.46 -6.12 9.67
C LYS A 15 14.39 -5.02 9.80
N ASN A 16 13.60 -5.03 10.83
CA ASN A 16 12.53 -4.06 11.07
C ASN A 16 12.71 -3.29 12.38
N SER A 17 13.96 -3.06 12.80
CA SER A 17 14.25 -2.40 14.08
C SER A 17 14.46 -0.89 13.98
N ILE A 18 14.41 -0.30 12.77
CA ILE A 18 14.57 1.14 12.61
C ILE A 18 13.29 1.86 12.99
N THR A 19 13.40 2.78 13.95
CA THR A 19 12.31 3.66 14.34
C THR A 19 12.63 5.11 14.05
N ILE A 20 11.63 5.91 13.78
CA ILE A 20 11.73 7.35 13.66
C ILE A 20 11.22 7.97 14.97
N VAL A 21 12.08 8.74 15.61
CA VAL A 21 11.69 9.56 16.76
C VAL A 21 11.36 10.95 16.25
N ALA A 22 10.09 11.29 16.26
CA ALA A 22 9.60 12.56 15.73
C ALA A 22 9.65 13.64 16.79
N GLY A 23 10.54 14.61 16.62
CA GLY A 23 10.56 15.88 17.30
C GLY A 23 10.64 15.89 18.83
N ALA A 24 11.00 17.02 19.39
CA ALA A 24 10.98 17.23 20.83
C ALA A 24 9.53 17.29 21.35
N GLY A 25 9.24 16.52 22.38
CA GLY A 25 7.91 16.47 23.01
C GLY A 25 6.92 15.50 22.36
N ASN A 26 7.30 14.81 21.31
CA ASN A 26 6.49 13.73 20.78
C ASN A 26 6.76 12.42 21.52
N VAL A 27 5.71 11.82 22.03
CA VAL A 27 5.77 10.60 22.85
C VAL A 27 5.83 9.33 22.01
N THR A 28 5.52 9.45 20.71
CA THR A 28 5.41 8.30 19.81
C THR A 28 6.63 8.16 18.92
N THR A 29 7.16 6.96 18.89
CA THR A 29 8.11 6.51 17.88
C THR A 29 7.36 5.71 16.83
N THR A 30 7.70 5.91 15.56
CA THR A 30 7.13 5.13 14.47
C THR A 30 8.21 4.24 13.87
N ASN A 31 7.92 2.96 13.76
CA ASN A 31 8.76 2.07 13.00
C ASN A 31 8.78 2.52 11.54
N MET A 32 9.98 2.66 10.97
CA MET A 32 10.13 3.19 9.61
C MET A 32 9.39 2.32 8.59
N GLN A 33 9.47 1.02 8.72
CA GLN A 33 8.84 0.10 7.79
C GLN A 33 7.31 0.11 7.91
N GLU A 34 6.77 0.29 9.10
CA GLU A 34 5.32 0.40 9.32
C GLU A 34 4.76 1.75 8.86
N GLY A 35 5.59 2.81 8.94
CA GLY A 35 5.20 4.16 8.51
C GLY A 35 5.25 4.39 7.00
N LEU A 36 5.85 3.49 6.23
CA LEU A 36 5.95 3.61 4.78
C LEU A 36 4.84 2.84 4.06
N ALA A 37 4.37 3.40 2.95
CA ALA A 37 3.50 2.65 2.05
C ALA A 37 4.24 1.43 1.49
N LYS A 38 3.61 0.27 1.53
CA LYS A 38 4.16 -1.01 1.06
C LYS A 38 3.74 -1.34 -0.37
N ALA A 39 2.61 -0.82 -0.79
CA ALA A 39 2.09 -0.96 -2.14
C ALA A 39 1.18 0.22 -2.46
N TYR A 40 1.18 0.63 -3.69
CA TYR A 40 0.18 1.56 -4.25
C TYR A 40 0.06 1.33 -5.75
N GLY A 41 -1.04 1.76 -6.32
CA GLY A 41 -1.26 1.69 -7.75
C GLY A 41 -2.41 2.56 -8.20
N LEU A 42 -2.35 3.01 -9.43
CA LEU A 42 -3.42 3.71 -10.12
C LEU A 42 -3.97 2.79 -11.21
N PHE A 43 -5.27 2.55 -11.17
CA PHE A 43 -5.96 1.71 -12.12
C PHE A 43 -7.04 2.50 -12.85
N ASN A 44 -7.05 2.37 -14.17
CA ASN A 44 -8.10 2.93 -15.01
C ASN A 44 -9.07 1.83 -15.44
N GLN A 45 -10.27 1.85 -14.86
CA GLN A 45 -11.28 0.83 -15.08
C GLN A 45 -11.84 0.86 -16.52
N THR A 46 -11.85 2.03 -17.16
CA THR A 46 -12.36 2.18 -18.54
C THR A 46 -11.48 1.46 -19.56
N THR A 47 -10.18 1.41 -19.31
CA THR A 47 -9.21 0.77 -20.21
C THR A 47 -8.72 -0.57 -19.68
N SER A 48 -9.14 -0.97 -18.47
CA SER A 48 -8.64 -2.15 -17.74
C SER A 48 -7.12 -2.17 -17.64
N ALA A 49 -6.50 -1.01 -17.52
CA ALA A 49 -5.06 -0.83 -17.54
C ALA A 49 -4.55 -0.11 -16.30
N ALA A 50 -3.33 -0.46 -15.89
CA ALA A 50 -2.57 0.33 -14.93
C ALA A 50 -2.07 1.62 -15.61
N ASP A 51 -2.26 2.76 -14.97
CA ASP A 51 -1.79 4.05 -15.49
C ASP A 51 -0.31 4.33 -15.16
N GLY A 52 0.51 3.28 -15.11
CA GLY A 52 1.97 3.40 -15.05
C GLY A 52 2.56 3.80 -13.70
N TYR A 53 1.75 4.08 -12.69
CA TYR A 53 2.21 4.44 -11.36
C TYR A 53 1.86 3.35 -10.35
N SER A 54 2.84 2.50 -10.04
CA SER A 54 2.64 1.48 -9.03
C SER A 54 3.93 1.21 -8.24
N LEU A 55 3.77 0.82 -6.99
CA LEU A 55 4.82 0.26 -6.15
C LEU A 55 4.33 -1.08 -5.64
N ASN A 56 5.12 -2.14 -5.81
CA ASN A 56 4.82 -3.50 -5.38
C ASN A 56 3.48 -4.06 -5.90
N VAL A 57 2.96 -3.52 -6.99
CA VAL A 57 1.81 -4.07 -7.71
C VAL A 57 2.30 -4.50 -9.09
N GLY A 58 2.26 -5.80 -9.34
CA GLY A 58 2.72 -6.38 -10.61
C GLY A 58 1.67 -6.34 -11.69
N THR A 59 0.43 -6.64 -11.33
CA THR A 59 -0.71 -6.63 -12.24
C THR A 59 -2.00 -6.24 -11.54
N PHE A 60 -2.94 -5.78 -12.33
CA PHE A 60 -4.33 -5.57 -11.91
C PHE A 60 -5.21 -6.61 -12.60
N THR A 61 -6.18 -7.12 -11.89
CA THR A 61 -7.19 -8.02 -12.47
C THR A 61 -8.55 -7.40 -12.28
N ASP A 62 -9.22 -7.15 -13.38
CA ASP A 62 -10.63 -6.80 -13.38
C ASP A 62 -11.43 -8.08 -13.14
N VAL A 63 -12.05 -8.18 -11.96
CA VAL A 63 -12.73 -9.40 -11.51
C VAL A 63 -14.19 -9.38 -11.92
N SER A 64 -14.82 -8.23 -11.83
CA SER A 64 -16.20 -7.97 -12.20
C SER A 64 -16.48 -6.48 -12.12
N ASP A 65 -17.66 -6.05 -12.58
CA ASP A 65 -18.10 -4.67 -12.41
C ASP A 65 -17.91 -4.22 -10.95
N GLY A 66 -17.07 -3.23 -10.76
CA GLY A 66 -16.78 -2.66 -9.47
C GLY A 66 -15.84 -3.48 -8.57
N ALA A 67 -15.15 -4.51 -9.07
CA ALA A 67 -14.19 -5.29 -8.28
C ALA A 67 -12.85 -5.43 -8.99
N ILE A 68 -11.78 -4.98 -8.35
CA ILE A 68 -10.42 -4.97 -8.90
C ILE A 68 -9.47 -5.62 -7.92
N ASP A 69 -8.64 -6.52 -8.41
CA ASP A 69 -7.55 -7.13 -7.66
C ASP A 69 -6.22 -6.44 -7.96
N PHE A 70 -5.53 -6.07 -6.93
CA PHE A 70 -4.15 -5.59 -6.94
C PHE A 70 -3.24 -6.78 -6.61
N ASN A 71 -2.58 -7.34 -7.61
CA ASN A 71 -1.68 -8.48 -7.43
C ASN A 71 -0.28 -7.95 -7.07
N PHE A 72 0.19 -8.29 -5.89
CA PHE A 72 1.48 -7.82 -5.41
C PHE A 72 2.64 -8.55 -6.09
N THR A 73 3.70 -7.81 -6.44
CA THR A 73 4.95 -8.38 -6.92
C THR A 73 5.67 -9.15 -5.80
N SER A 74 5.67 -8.56 -4.61
CA SER A 74 6.19 -9.19 -3.39
C SER A 74 5.06 -9.27 -2.39
N SER A 75 4.73 -10.49 -1.97
CA SER A 75 3.65 -10.73 -1.01
C SER A 75 3.96 -10.12 0.37
N PHE A 76 2.94 -9.71 1.06
CA PHE A 76 3.03 -9.39 2.49
C PHE A 76 3.23 -10.66 3.32
N SER A 77 3.59 -10.51 4.58
CA SER A 77 3.72 -11.65 5.51
C SER A 77 2.38 -12.36 5.75
N ASP A 78 1.30 -11.61 5.71
CA ASP A 78 -0.07 -12.10 5.92
C ASP A 78 -1.09 -11.16 5.23
N ALA A 79 -2.36 -11.39 5.46
CA ALA A 79 -3.46 -10.58 4.93
C ALA A 79 -3.92 -9.44 5.88
N ASN A 80 -3.23 -9.23 6.99
CA ASN A 80 -3.57 -8.22 8.00
C ASN A 80 -2.94 -6.86 7.68
N TYR A 81 -3.36 -6.26 6.59
CA TYR A 81 -2.92 -4.93 6.17
C TYR A 81 -4.13 -4.01 5.93
N LEU A 82 -3.88 -2.72 6.08
CA LEU A 82 -4.87 -1.69 5.76
C LEU A 82 -4.71 -1.29 4.30
N MET A 83 -5.83 -1.18 3.61
CA MET A 83 -5.90 -0.63 2.27
C MET A 83 -6.89 0.52 2.22
N ALA A 84 -6.52 1.58 1.54
CA ALA A 84 -7.38 2.72 1.28
C ALA A 84 -7.30 3.10 -0.20
N GLY A 85 -8.38 3.60 -0.75
CA GLY A 85 -8.44 4.05 -2.13
C GLY A 85 -9.50 5.12 -2.31
N ILE A 86 -9.39 5.86 -3.40
CA ILE A 86 -10.37 6.85 -3.82
C ILE A 86 -10.78 6.56 -5.26
N SER A 87 -12.06 6.77 -5.57
CA SER A 87 -12.56 6.83 -6.93
C SER A 87 -12.49 8.25 -7.47
N SER A 88 -12.28 8.39 -8.76
CA SER A 88 -12.35 9.68 -9.44
C SER A 88 -13.79 10.11 -9.76
N SER A 89 -14.76 9.22 -9.61
CA SER A 89 -16.18 9.52 -9.79
C SER A 89 -16.75 10.20 -8.56
N SER A 90 -17.59 11.18 -8.76
CA SER A 90 -18.20 11.95 -7.64
C SER A 90 -19.24 11.18 -6.83
N ASN A 91 -19.76 10.09 -7.39
CA ASN A 91 -20.81 9.29 -6.77
C ASN A 91 -20.31 7.93 -6.26
N ASP A 92 -19.06 7.58 -6.56
CA ASP A 92 -18.51 6.28 -6.23
C ASP A 92 -17.61 6.36 -5.00
N TYR A 93 -17.57 5.30 -4.23
CA TYR A 93 -16.62 5.14 -3.15
C TYR A 93 -15.92 3.79 -3.25
N MET A 94 -14.67 3.76 -2.82
CA MET A 94 -13.89 2.54 -2.77
C MET A 94 -13.96 1.93 -1.37
N SER A 95 -14.12 0.63 -1.33
CA SER A 95 -14.07 -0.16 -0.10
C SER A 95 -13.12 -1.33 -0.26
N TYR A 96 -12.54 -1.76 0.86
CA TYR A 96 -11.64 -2.90 0.91
C TYR A 96 -12.38 -4.18 1.24
N SER A 97 -12.14 -5.24 0.48
CA SER A 97 -12.72 -6.56 0.74
C SER A 97 -11.75 -7.45 1.51
N ILE A 98 -11.90 -7.52 2.82
CA ILE A 98 -11.05 -8.35 3.68
C ILE A 98 -11.18 -9.83 3.31
N SER A 99 -12.40 -10.30 3.06
CA SER A 99 -12.66 -11.72 2.80
C SER A 99 -12.08 -12.24 1.48
N SER A 100 -11.80 -11.35 0.53
CA SER A 100 -11.26 -11.70 -0.78
C SER A 100 -9.79 -11.33 -0.94
N SER A 101 -9.18 -10.74 0.09
CA SER A 101 -7.79 -10.35 0.07
C SER A 101 -6.91 -11.42 0.74
N THR A 102 -5.69 -11.56 0.25
CA THR A 102 -4.67 -12.50 0.73
C THR A 102 -3.35 -11.77 0.92
N SER A 103 -2.30 -12.45 1.35
CA SER A 103 -0.96 -11.87 1.42
C SER A 103 -0.41 -11.41 0.06
N SER A 104 -0.92 -11.95 -1.04
CA SER A 104 -0.44 -11.66 -2.40
C SER A 104 -1.41 -10.84 -3.25
N VAL A 105 -2.64 -10.65 -2.79
CA VAL A 105 -3.70 -9.95 -3.55
C VAL A 105 -4.54 -9.11 -2.62
N ALA A 106 -4.74 -7.86 -2.98
CA ALA A 106 -5.70 -6.98 -2.32
C ALA A 106 -6.89 -6.69 -3.24
N ARG A 107 -8.10 -6.95 -2.76
CA ARG A 107 -9.32 -6.65 -3.50
C ARG A 107 -9.95 -5.35 -3.06
N MET A 108 -10.11 -4.45 -4.01
CA MET A 108 -10.89 -3.22 -3.86
C MET A 108 -12.24 -3.37 -4.54
N LEU A 109 -13.24 -2.80 -3.91
CA LEU A 109 -14.60 -2.71 -4.43
C LEU A 109 -14.93 -1.24 -4.68
N ASN A 110 -15.32 -0.95 -5.91
CA ASN A 110 -15.93 0.34 -6.26
C ASN A 110 -17.45 0.17 -6.16
N ARG A 111 -18.10 1.06 -5.45
CA ARG A 111 -19.55 1.02 -5.22
C ARG A 111 -20.15 2.36 -5.59
N GLU A 112 -21.26 2.29 -6.27
CA GLU A 112 -22.14 3.44 -6.57
C GLU A 112 -23.04 3.77 -5.37
#